data_64b7971a3aa6944063424dae244f7bbd
#
_entry.id   64b7971a3aa6944063424dae244f7bbd
#
_cell.length_a   1.000
_cell.length_b   1.000
_cell.length_c   1.000
_cell.angle_alpha   90.00
_cell.angle_beta   90.00
_cell.angle_gamma   90.00
#
_symmetry.space_group_name_H-M   'P 1'
#
loop_
_entity.id
_entity.type
_entity.pdbx_description
1 polymer ?
#
loop_
_entity_poly.entity_id
_entity_poly.type
_entity_poly.pdbx_seq_one_letter_code
_entity_poly.pdbx_strand_id
1 'polypeptide(L)'
;MLTPEQLSAYERDGFLVLEDFVAASECDRLRSRAGELVEAFEPGEVVSVFTTREQARRGDEYFLDSGDKVRFFFEEDAFDASGRLLKEKARAINKIGHALHDLDPVFGRFSRTAALAALARSLGYDRPLLVQSMYIFKQPEIGGEVTCHQD
;
A
#
# COMPACT_ATOMS: atom_id res chain seq x y z
N MET A 1 -10.16 17.72 -12.70
CA MET A 1 -11.53 17.56 -12.18
C MET A 1 -12.22 16.49 -13.00
N LEU A 2 -13.04 15.65 -12.36
CA LEU A 2 -13.85 14.65 -13.05
C LEU A 2 -14.95 15.31 -13.89
N THR A 3 -15.29 14.70 -15.01
CA THR A 3 -16.46 15.11 -15.82
C THR A 3 -17.75 14.62 -15.16
N PRO A 4 -18.93 15.21 -15.52
CA PRO A 4 -20.22 14.70 -15.03
C PRO A 4 -20.46 13.22 -15.35
N GLU A 5 -20.01 12.76 -16.51
CA GLU A 5 -20.12 11.37 -16.95
C GLU A 5 -19.25 10.44 -16.08
N GLN A 6 -18.03 10.86 -15.71
CA GLN A 6 -17.14 10.14 -14.82
C GLN A 6 -17.72 10.05 -13.40
N LEU A 7 -18.29 11.14 -12.90
CA LEU A 7 -18.99 11.13 -11.60
C LEU A 7 -20.18 10.17 -11.60
N SER A 8 -21.02 10.23 -12.64
CA SER A 8 -22.16 9.32 -12.78
C SER A 8 -21.71 7.85 -12.90
N ALA A 9 -20.60 7.59 -13.58
CA ALA A 9 -20.02 6.24 -13.66
C ALA A 9 -19.54 5.77 -12.27
N TYR A 10 -18.83 6.63 -11.55
CA TYR A 10 -18.35 6.32 -10.19
C TYR A 10 -19.51 6.02 -9.22
N GLU A 11 -20.57 6.83 -9.24
CA GLU A 11 -21.78 6.63 -8.42
C GLU A 11 -22.51 5.32 -8.74
N ARG A 12 -22.56 4.95 -10.02
CA ARG A 12 -23.24 3.73 -10.47
C ARG A 12 -22.42 2.47 -10.17
N ASP A 13 -21.10 2.52 -10.44
CA ASP A 13 -20.23 1.34 -10.50
C ASP A 13 -19.44 1.14 -9.20
N GLY A 14 -19.30 2.19 -8.37
CA GLY A 14 -18.53 2.19 -7.13
C GLY A 14 -17.02 2.32 -7.32
N PHE A 15 -16.54 2.45 -8.56
CA PHE A 15 -15.14 2.67 -8.90
C PHE A 15 -15.00 3.49 -10.18
N LEU A 16 -13.80 4.03 -10.41
CA LEU A 16 -13.46 4.76 -11.63
C LEU A 16 -11.99 4.52 -11.99
N VAL A 17 -11.73 4.21 -13.25
CA VAL A 17 -10.37 4.11 -13.80
C VAL A 17 -10.04 5.43 -14.52
N LEU A 18 -8.93 6.03 -14.14
CA LEU A 18 -8.38 7.24 -14.76
C LEU A 18 -7.06 6.87 -15.42
N GLU A 19 -7.11 6.61 -16.71
CA GLU A 19 -5.91 6.30 -17.50
C GLU A 19 -4.96 7.52 -17.52
N ASP A 20 -3.65 7.26 -17.48
CA ASP A 20 -2.59 8.26 -17.53
C ASP A 20 -2.71 9.41 -16.49
N PHE A 21 -3.43 9.17 -15.39
CA PHE A 21 -3.62 10.16 -14.33
C PHE A 21 -2.31 10.58 -13.66
N VAL A 22 -1.36 9.65 -13.57
CA VAL A 22 -0.01 9.89 -13.01
C VAL A 22 1.03 9.62 -14.08
N ALA A 23 1.98 10.53 -14.25
CA ALA A 23 3.08 10.34 -15.19
C ALA A 23 3.93 9.11 -14.85
N ALA A 24 4.37 8.35 -15.84
CA ALA A 24 5.19 7.15 -15.66
C ALA A 24 6.45 7.43 -14.80
N SER A 25 7.08 8.58 -14.97
CA SER A 25 8.25 8.99 -14.18
C SER A 25 7.96 9.15 -12.69
N GLU A 26 6.73 9.55 -12.30
CA GLU A 26 6.33 9.59 -10.89
C GLU A 26 6.13 8.16 -10.34
N CYS A 27 5.52 7.28 -11.13
CA CYS A 27 5.40 5.87 -10.77
C CYS A 27 6.77 5.22 -10.58
N ASP A 28 7.72 5.48 -11.48
CA ASP A 28 9.09 4.96 -11.40
C ASP A 28 9.82 5.49 -10.15
N ARG A 29 9.61 6.75 -9.79
CA ARG A 29 10.16 7.34 -8.56
C ARG A 29 9.64 6.64 -7.31
N LEU A 30 8.33 6.37 -7.24
CA LEU A 30 7.73 5.63 -6.12
C LEU A 30 8.25 4.20 -6.04
N ARG A 31 8.38 3.52 -7.19
CA ARG A 31 8.94 2.17 -7.28
C ARG A 31 10.39 2.10 -6.80
N SER A 32 11.23 3.04 -7.28
CA SER A 32 12.62 3.14 -6.85
C SER A 32 12.71 3.37 -5.35
N ARG A 33 11.90 4.30 -4.82
CA ARG A 33 11.88 4.58 -3.38
C ARG A 33 11.43 3.38 -2.55
N ALA A 34 10.41 2.65 -2.99
CA ALA A 34 9.98 1.41 -2.32
C ALA A 34 11.11 0.36 -2.31
N GLY A 35 11.83 0.23 -3.41
CA GLY A 35 13.01 -0.65 -3.50
C GLY A 35 14.11 -0.27 -2.50
N GLU A 36 14.47 1.02 -2.41
CA GLU A 36 15.44 1.54 -1.43
C GLU A 36 15.02 1.23 0.01
N LEU A 37 13.74 1.42 0.33
CA LEU A 37 13.19 1.13 1.66
C LEU A 37 13.30 -0.37 2.00
N VAL A 38 12.99 -1.26 1.04
CA VAL A 38 13.14 -2.70 1.22
C VAL A 38 14.60 -3.10 1.37
N GLU A 39 15.51 -2.51 0.61
CA GLU A 39 16.94 -2.78 0.72
C GLU A 39 17.48 -2.40 2.09
N ALA A 40 17.12 -1.21 2.58
CA ALA A 40 17.53 -0.70 3.89
C ALA A 40 16.84 -1.40 5.07
N PHE A 41 15.75 -2.11 4.85
CA PHE A 41 15.04 -2.82 5.90
C PHE A 41 15.81 -4.06 6.35
N GLU A 42 16.13 -4.11 7.65
CA GLU A 42 16.66 -5.29 8.29
C GLU A 42 15.56 -5.96 9.12
N PRO A 43 15.18 -7.20 8.76
CA PRO A 43 14.22 -7.95 9.56
C PRO A 43 14.79 -8.18 10.95
N GLY A 44 14.11 -7.65 11.97
CA GLY A 44 14.43 -7.90 13.37
C GLY A 44 13.88 -9.25 13.85
N GLU A 45 13.79 -9.42 15.16
CA GLU A 45 13.18 -10.62 15.77
C GLU A 45 11.67 -10.70 15.51
N VAL A 46 11.03 -9.56 15.25
CA VAL A 46 9.59 -9.49 14.95
C VAL A 46 9.38 -9.56 13.45
N VAL A 47 8.87 -10.68 12.99
CA VAL A 47 8.47 -10.91 11.61
C VAL A 47 6.94 -10.95 11.56
N SER A 48 6.35 -9.95 10.89
CA SER A 48 4.90 -9.94 10.65
C SER A 48 4.61 -10.42 9.24
N VAL A 49 3.79 -11.45 9.13
CA VAL A 49 3.28 -12.01 7.88
C VAL A 49 1.89 -11.43 7.63
N PHE A 50 1.71 -10.82 6.46
CA PHE A 50 0.38 -10.36 6.08
C PHE A 50 -0.48 -11.56 5.68
N THR A 51 -1.60 -11.72 6.38
CA THR A 51 -2.60 -12.74 6.06
C THR A 51 -3.99 -12.11 5.97
N THR A 52 -4.80 -12.63 5.08
CA THR A 52 -6.23 -12.28 5.00
C THR A 52 -7.08 -13.00 6.06
N ARG A 53 -6.48 -13.94 6.80
CA ARG A 53 -7.17 -14.68 7.88
C ARG A 53 -7.36 -13.78 9.09
N GLU A 54 -8.59 -13.43 9.38
CA GLU A 54 -8.98 -12.45 10.41
C GLU A 54 -8.45 -12.77 11.81
N GLN A 55 -8.39 -14.05 12.18
CA GLN A 55 -7.91 -14.48 13.50
C GLN A 55 -6.40 -14.24 13.70
N ALA A 56 -5.59 -14.43 12.67
CA ALA A 56 -4.16 -14.19 12.75
C ALA A 56 -3.84 -12.70 12.84
N ARG A 57 -4.61 -11.83 12.17
CA ARG A 57 -4.44 -10.37 12.23
C ARG A 57 -4.78 -9.76 13.58
N ARG A 58 -5.78 -10.30 14.30
CA ARG A 58 -6.23 -9.76 15.59
C ARG A 58 -5.19 -9.90 16.71
N GLY A 59 -4.24 -10.81 16.57
CA GLY A 59 -3.16 -11.03 17.55
C GLY A 59 -1.82 -10.41 17.16
N ASP A 60 -1.72 -9.79 15.99
CA ASP A 60 -0.47 -9.19 15.51
C ASP A 60 -0.33 -7.75 15.99
N GLU A 61 0.31 -7.57 17.15
CA GLU A 61 0.60 -6.24 17.71
C GLU A 61 1.48 -5.40 16.79
N TYR A 62 2.39 -6.00 16.02
CA TYR A 62 3.20 -5.29 15.06
C TYR A 62 2.33 -4.67 13.95
N PHE A 63 1.31 -5.40 13.49
CA PHE A 63 0.34 -4.87 12.53
C PHE A 63 -0.54 -3.77 13.16
N LEU A 64 -1.12 -4.04 14.31
CA LEU A 64 -2.05 -3.11 14.98
C LEU A 64 -1.38 -1.78 15.35
N ASP A 65 -0.11 -1.82 15.74
CA ASP A 65 0.68 -0.65 16.13
C ASP A 65 1.46 -0.02 14.95
N SER A 66 1.01 -0.21 13.72
CA SER A 66 1.70 0.29 12.52
C SER A 66 1.07 1.55 11.90
N GLY A 67 -0.01 2.06 12.47
CA GLY A 67 -0.77 3.16 11.88
C GLY A 67 0.02 4.47 11.71
N ASP A 68 0.94 4.74 12.62
CA ASP A 68 1.81 5.93 12.63
C ASP A 68 3.28 5.60 12.29
N LYS A 69 3.54 4.45 11.67
CA LYS A 69 4.89 3.94 11.38
C LYS A 69 5.03 3.49 9.94
N VAL A 70 6.28 3.36 9.49
CA VAL A 70 6.63 2.65 8.26
C VAL A 70 7.11 1.27 8.67
N ARG A 71 6.29 0.26 8.41
CA ARG A 71 6.56 -1.14 8.72
C ARG A 71 6.46 -2.02 7.48
N PHE A 72 7.12 -3.17 7.52
CA PHE A 72 7.21 -4.13 6.43
C PHE A 72 6.50 -5.42 6.82
N PHE A 73 5.74 -5.95 5.88
CA PHE A 73 4.98 -7.17 6.08
C PHE A 73 5.37 -8.16 5.00
N PHE A 74 5.61 -9.39 5.41
CA PHE A 74 5.98 -10.46 4.50
C PHE A 74 4.76 -11.14 3.88
N GLU A 75 4.98 -11.80 2.76
CA GLU A 75 3.97 -12.67 2.14
C GLU A 75 3.70 -13.90 3.02
N GLU A 76 2.49 -14.46 2.90
CA GLU A 76 2.03 -15.59 3.72
C GLU A 76 2.96 -16.81 3.58
N ASP A 77 3.48 -17.06 2.38
CA ASP A 77 4.37 -18.18 2.07
C ASP A 77 5.86 -17.79 2.01
N ALA A 78 6.25 -16.71 2.69
CA ALA A 78 7.63 -16.23 2.67
C ALA A 78 8.61 -17.10 3.47
N PHE A 79 8.14 -17.86 4.46
CA PHE A 79 8.97 -18.61 5.39
C PHE A 79 8.69 -20.11 5.34
N ASP A 80 9.75 -20.91 5.55
CA ASP A 80 9.61 -22.35 5.80
C ASP A 80 9.20 -22.63 7.26
N ALA A 81 8.96 -23.91 7.57
CA ALA A 81 8.57 -24.36 8.91
C ALA A 81 9.62 -24.06 10.00
N SER A 82 10.86 -23.75 9.63
CA SER A 82 11.95 -23.36 10.54
C SER A 82 12.06 -21.84 10.73
N GLY A 83 11.21 -21.05 10.06
CA GLY A 83 11.25 -19.59 10.09
C GLY A 83 12.30 -18.98 9.18
N ARG A 84 12.87 -19.72 8.23
CA ARG A 84 13.85 -19.22 7.26
C ARG A 84 13.13 -18.71 6.01
N LEU A 85 13.55 -17.56 5.48
CA LEU A 85 13.08 -17.03 4.22
C LEU A 85 13.32 -18.02 3.06
N LEU A 86 12.28 -18.30 2.31
CA LEU A 86 12.31 -19.17 1.12
C LEU A 86 12.77 -18.45 -0.15
N LYS A 87 12.69 -17.12 -0.15
CA LYS A 87 13.08 -16.25 -1.27
C LYS A 87 13.92 -15.08 -0.76
N GLU A 88 14.57 -14.38 -1.65
CA GLU A 88 15.25 -13.12 -1.33
C GLU A 88 14.26 -12.12 -0.68
N LYS A 89 14.72 -11.35 0.30
CA LYS A 89 13.93 -10.36 1.05
C LYS A 89 13.06 -9.49 0.13
N ALA A 90 13.65 -8.97 -0.95
CA ALA A 90 12.94 -8.11 -1.90
C ALA A 90 11.77 -8.81 -2.60
N ARG A 91 11.77 -10.14 -2.67
CA ARG A 91 10.70 -10.95 -3.25
C ARG A 91 9.77 -11.59 -2.22
N ALA A 92 10.03 -11.37 -0.96
CA ALA A 92 9.27 -11.93 0.16
C ALA A 92 8.37 -10.89 0.84
N ILE A 93 8.59 -9.59 0.57
CA ILE A 93 7.76 -8.51 1.12
C ILE A 93 6.44 -8.40 0.36
N ASN A 94 5.34 -8.41 1.09
CA ASN A 94 3.99 -8.15 0.61
C ASN A 94 3.71 -6.65 0.50
N LYS A 95 3.98 -5.89 1.58
CA LYS A 95 3.69 -4.46 1.60
C LYS A 95 4.56 -3.69 2.58
N ILE A 96 4.62 -2.38 2.33
CA ILE A 96 5.10 -1.37 3.26
C ILE A 96 3.90 -0.52 3.67
N GLY A 97 3.64 -0.34 4.94
CA GLY A 97 2.53 0.45 5.50
C GLY A 97 2.88 0.98 6.88
N HIS A 98 2.17 1.90 7.47
CA HIS A 98 0.91 2.46 6.96
C HIS A 98 0.99 3.99 6.92
N ALA A 99 2.14 4.59 7.27
CA ALA A 99 2.34 6.05 7.34
C ALA A 99 3.39 6.57 6.32
N LEU A 100 3.54 5.93 5.17
CA LEU A 100 4.45 6.40 4.10
C LEU A 100 4.14 7.85 3.69
N HIS A 101 2.88 8.22 3.64
CA HIS A 101 2.43 9.57 3.28
C HIS A 101 2.89 10.66 4.25
N ASP A 102 3.20 10.31 5.49
CA ASP A 102 3.67 11.26 6.52
C ASP A 102 5.17 11.16 6.76
N LEU A 103 5.72 9.97 6.76
CA LEU A 103 7.08 9.71 7.21
C LEU A 103 8.12 9.59 6.09
N ASP A 104 7.68 9.31 4.85
CA ASP A 104 8.58 9.25 3.71
C ASP A 104 8.41 10.47 2.80
N PRO A 105 9.49 11.24 2.49
CA PRO A 105 9.37 12.48 1.73
C PRO A 105 8.96 12.29 0.27
N VAL A 106 9.20 11.11 -0.33
CA VAL A 106 8.81 10.82 -1.72
C VAL A 106 7.31 10.50 -1.76
N PHE A 107 6.87 9.58 -0.91
CA PHE A 107 5.46 9.22 -0.79
C PHE A 107 4.61 10.39 -0.27
N GLY A 108 5.12 11.16 0.69
CA GLY A 108 4.43 12.33 1.24
C GLY A 108 4.17 13.40 0.20
N ARG A 109 5.13 13.68 -0.67
CA ARG A 109 4.99 14.63 -1.78
C ARG A 109 3.96 14.14 -2.80
N PHE A 110 4.04 12.85 -3.18
CA PHE A 110 3.09 12.26 -4.12
C PHE A 110 1.66 12.29 -3.57
N SER A 111 1.46 11.85 -2.34
CA SER A 111 0.14 11.75 -1.71
C SER A 111 -0.56 13.11 -1.55
N ARG A 112 0.20 14.22 -1.58
CA ARG A 112 -0.32 15.58 -1.41
C ARG A 112 -0.28 16.41 -2.69
N THR A 113 -0.23 15.75 -3.86
CA THR A 113 -0.28 16.46 -5.14
C THR A 113 -1.61 17.20 -5.33
N ALA A 114 -1.55 18.33 -6.03
CA ALA A 114 -2.74 19.11 -6.34
C ALA A 114 -3.77 18.30 -7.15
N ALA A 115 -3.30 17.36 -7.99
CA ALA A 115 -4.14 16.48 -8.80
C ALA A 115 -4.97 15.53 -7.91
N LEU A 116 -4.34 14.84 -6.93
CA LEU A 116 -5.06 13.98 -5.98
C LEU A 116 -6.03 14.77 -5.11
N ALA A 117 -5.64 15.95 -4.63
CA ALA A 117 -6.52 16.81 -3.86
C ALA A 117 -7.72 17.33 -4.69
N ALA A 118 -7.52 17.63 -5.97
CA ALA A 118 -8.59 18.02 -6.87
C ALA A 118 -9.54 16.86 -7.19
N LEU A 119 -8.99 15.64 -7.34
CA LEU A 119 -9.78 14.43 -7.53
C LEU A 119 -10.69 14.17 -6.33
N ALA A 120 -10.14 14.19 -5.12
CA ALA A 120 -10.92 14.01 -3.88
C ALA A 120 -12.05 15.04 -3.76
N ARG A 121 -11.75 16.32 -4.05
CA ARG A 121 -12.79 17.37 -4.07
C ARG A 121 -13.86 17.13 -5.13
N SER A 122 -13.50 16.59 -6.30
CA SER A 122 -14.48 16.25 -7.34
C SER A 122 -15.47 15.16 -6.89
N LEU A 123 -15.06 14.32 -5.93
CA LEU A 123 -15.89 13.29 -5.32
C LEU A 123 -16.70 13.81 -4.10
N GLY A 124 -16.66 15.12 -3.82
CA GLY A 124 -17.44 15.75 -2.75
C GLY A 124 -16.72 15.86 -1.40
N TYR A 125 -15.41 15.54 -1.32
CA TYR A 125 -14.63 15.70 -0.09
C TYR A 125 -14.08 17.13 0.02
N ASP A 126 -14.68 17.99 0.81
CA ASP A 126 -14.24 19.38 1.00
C ASP A 126 -12.88 19.47 1.67
N ARG A 127 -12.62 18.63 2.64
CA ARG A 127 -11.37 18.57 3.42
C ARG A 127 -10.87 17.12 3.53
N PRO A 128 -10.36 16.54 2.44
CA PRO A 128 -9.85 15.18 2.46
C PRO A 128 -8.64 15.06 3.39
N LEU A 129 -8.62 14.00 4.19
CA LEU A 129 -7.51 13.66 5.08
C LEU A 129 -6.86 12.35 4.60
N LEU A 130 -5.54 12.31 4.64
CA LEU A 130 -4.78 11.09 4.43
C LEU A 130 -4.72 10.34 5.76
N VAL A 131 -5.37 9.20 5.83
CA VAL A 131 -5.45 8.40 7.06
C VAL A 131 -4.42 7.28 7.04
N GLN A 132 -4.20 6.69 5.86
CA GLN A 132 -3.35 5.52 5.70
C GLN A 132 -2.74 5.50 4.30
N SER A 133 -1.57 4.89 4.17
CA SER A 133 -0.95 4.59 2.89
C SER A 133 -0.25 3.25 2.92
N MET A 134 -0.39 2.50 1.84
CA MET A 134 0.30 1.23 1.63
C MET A 134 0.95 1.21 0.25
N TYR A 135 2.15 0.65 0.19
CA TYR A 135 2.75 0.23 -1.05
C TYR A 135 2.74 -1.30 -1.09
N ILE A 136 1.95 -1.88 -1.98
CA ILE A 136 1.74 -3.32 -2.09
C ILE A 136 2.58 -3.86 -3.25
N PHE A 137 3.36 -4.89 -2.99
CA PHE A 137 4.10 -5.63 -3.99
C PHE A 137 3.24 -6.77 -4.53
N LYS A 138 3.29 -6.99 -5.83
CA LYS A 138 2.67 -8.14 -6.50
C LYS A 138 3.77 -9.03 -7.05
N GLN A 139 4.38 -9.78 -6.15
CA GLN A 139 5.50 -10.66 -6.48
C GLN A 139 5.03 -11.87 -7.29
N PRO A 140 5.80 -12.31 -8.30
CA PRO A 140 5.48 -13.53 -9.04
C PRO A 140 5.70 -14.79 -8.16
N GLU A 141 4.85 -15.77 -8.32
CA GLU A 141 4.95 -17.10 -7.70
C GLU A 141 4.84 -17.12 -6.17
N ILE A 142 4.37 -16.02 -5.55
CA ILE A 142 4.14 -15.92 -4.11
C ILE A 142 3.04 -14.89 -3.87
N GLY A 143 2.30 -15.05 -2.79
CA GLY A 143 1.31 -14.08 -2.35
C GLY A 143 -0.08 -14.65 -2.15
N GLY A 144 -0.77 -14.09 -1.17
CA GLY A 144 -2.15 -14.43 -0.86
C GLY A 144 -3.16 -13.81 -1.82
N GLU A 145 -4.33 -14.41 -1.89
CA GLU A 145 -5.47 -13.86 -2.61
C GLU A 145 -5.96 -12.58 -1.92
N VAL A 146 -6.27 -11.57 -2.72
CA VAL A 146 -7.02 -10.39 -2.27
C VAL A 146 -8.45 -10.54 -2.77
N THR A 147 -9.35 -10.90 -1.87
CA THR A 147 -10.78 -11.03 -2.19
C THR A 147 -11.41 -9.66 -2.39
N CYS A 148 -12.54 -9.60 -3.11
CA CYS A 148 -13.33 -8.38 -3.23
C CYS A 148 -13.79 -7.92 -1.84
N HIS A 149 -13.55 -6.65 -1.52
CA HIS A 149 -13.89 -6.04 -0.24
C HIS A 149 -14.17 -4.55 -0.41
N GLN A 150 -14.71 -3.94 0.62
CA GLN A 150 -14.80 -2.49 0.79
C GLN A 150 -13.91 -2.10 1.97
N ASP A 151 -13.15 -1.01 1.81
CA ASP A 151 -12.37 -0.40 2.90
C ASP A 151 -13.26 0.44 3.82
#